data_489c2237150cfdacf7bc4bc3c7dfa932
#
_entry.id   489c2237150cfdacf7bc4bc3c7dfa932
#
_cell.length_a   1.000
_cell.length_b   1.000
_cell.length_c   1.000
_cell.angle_alpha   90.00
_cell.angle_beta   90.00
_cell.angle_gamma   90.00
#
_symmetry.space_group_name_H-M   'P 1'
#
loop_
_entity.id
_entity.type
_entity.pdbx_description
1 polymer ?
#
loop_
_entity_poly.entity_id
_entity_poly.type
_entity_poly.pdbx_seq_one_letter_code
_entity_poly.pdbx_strand_id
1 'polypeptide(L)'
;MEIQVVGMERLDDFMGLMETTGQRDGFNIRPKSYFERMLDSLGEKVRLYMAFYEGQPISGAITTNFGGKTCYVYGASDNAHRNVMPNYLIQWEMIRWAIETSCWVYDFQGVSGILEESHHMYGLYRFKRGFNGTLDELAGEFDYIYQPLKAKMVDQAIALNGAMRTVKRKLQHKN
;
A
#
# COMPACT_ATOMS: atom_id res chain seq x y z
N MET A 1 2.84 22.23 -4.91
CA MET A 1 2.95 20.74 -4.83
C MET A 1 3.09 20.20 -6.24
N GLU A 2 4.05 19.33 -6.47
CA GLU A 2 4.40 18.75 -7.77
C GLU A 2 4.39 17.24 -7.67
N ILE A 3 3.87 16.53 -8.68
CA ILE A 3 3.95 15.07 -8.77
C ILE A 3 4.94 14.70 -9.87
N GLN A 4 5.86 13.82 -9.55
CA GLN A 4 6.85 13.31 -10.49
C GLN A 4 6.78 11.77 -10.56
N VAL A 5 6.94 11.21 -11.76
CA VAL A 5 7.28 9.81 -11.95
C VAL A 5 8.79 9.71 -11.84
N VAL A 6 9.25 8.89 -10.91
CA VAL A 6 10.66 8.78 -10.55
C VAL A 6 11.14 7.33 -10.67
N GLY A 7 12.44 7.14 -10.78
CA GLY A 7 13.08 5.84 -10.82
C GLY A 7 13.69 5.42 -9.47
N MET A 8 14.69 4.52 -9.57
CA MET A 8 15.40 3.99 -8.40
C MET A 8 16.21 5.05 -7.66
N GLU A 9 16.55 6.16 -8.30
CA GLU A 9 17.31 7.28 -7.72
C GLU A 9 16.56 7.98 -6.57
N ARG A 10 15.22 7.83 -6.53
CA ARG A 10 14.38 8.39 -5.47
C ARG A 10 13.77 7.32 -4.54
N LEU A 11 14.22 6.07 -4.67
CA LEU A 11 13.68 4.97 -3.87
C LEU A 11 13.97 5.13 -2.38
N ASP A 12 15.08 5.75 -1.99
CA ASP A 12 15.40 6.02 -0.57
C ASP A 12 14.40 7.01 0.05
N ASP A 13 13.97 8.02 -0.68
CA ASP A 13 12.92 8.93 -0.22
C ASP A 13 11.59 8.19 -0.01
N PHE A 14 11.23 7.33 -0.96
CA PHE A 14 10.03 6.49 -0.82
C PHE A 14 10.12 5.55 0.39
N MET A 15 11.28 4.95 0.64
CA MET A 15 11.50 4.09 1.80
C MET A 15 11.36 4.84 3.13
N GLY A 16 11.86 6.06 3.23
CA GLY A 16 11.67 6.91 4.40
C GLY A 16 10.19 7.22 4.68
N LEU A 17 9.41 7.50 3.62
CA LEU A 17 7.96 7.67 3.73
C LEU A 17 7.25 6.37 4.11
N MET A 18 7.70 5.22 3.57
CA MET A 18 7.16 3.90 3.94
C MET A 18 7.42 3.57 5.42
N GLU A 19 8.60 3.89 5.95
CA GLU A 19 8.92 3.71 7.38
C GLU A 19 7.99 4.55 8.26
N THR A 20 7.80 5.82 7.92
CA THR A 20 6.88 6.71 8.63
C THR A 20 5.44 6.17 8.60
N THR A 21 5.00 5.70 7.43
CA THR A 21 3.67 5.13 7.24
C THR A 21 3.52 3.81 8.03
N GLY A 22 4.51 2.91 7.93
CA GLY A 22 4.49 1.63 8.64
C GLY A 22 4.46 1.79 10.16
N GLN A 23 5.21 2.76 10.70
CA GLN A 23 5.18 3.08 12.13
C GLN A 23 3.82 3.63 12.57
N ARG A 24 3.25 4.55 11.80
CA ARG A 24 1.93 5.15 12.06
C ARG A 24 0.82 4.11 12.04
N ASP A 25 0.79 3.27 10.99
CA ASP A 25 -0.34 2.37 10.70
C ASP A 25 -0.10 0.95 11.24
N GLY A 26 1.07 0.69 11.84
CA GLY A 26 1.37 -0.54 12.59
C GLY A 26 1.64 -1.78 11.72
N PHE A 27 2.16 -1.62 10.51
CA PHE A 27 2.54 -2.73 9.65
C PHE A 27 4.05 -2.80 9.36
N ASN A 28 4.53 -3.98 8.97
CA ASN A 28 5.91 -4.18 8.57
C ASN A 28 6.10 -3.82 7.09
N ILE A 29 7.11 -3.02 6.79
CA ILE A 29 7.47 -2.67 5.43
C ILE A 29 8.35 -3.77 4.79
N ARG A 30 8.26 -3.87 3.47
CA ARG A 30 9.18 -4.71 2.69
C ARG A 30 10.57 -4.06 2.64
N PRO A 31 11.66 -4.85 2.56
CA PRO A 31 13.00 -4.28 2.43
C PRO A 31 13.18 -3.55 1.09
N LYS A 32 14.06 -2.57 1.04
CA LYS A 32 14.38 -1.79 -0.18
C LYS A 32 14.65 -2.70 -1.38
N SER A 33 15.42 -3.77 -1.20
CA SER A 33 15.74 -4.73 -2.26
C SER A 33 14.52 -5.41 -2.90
N TYR A 34 13.39 -5.45 -2.21
CA TYR A 34 12.13 -5.92 -2.80
C TYR A 34 11.60 -4.92 -3.83
N PHE A 35 11.60 -3.63 -3.50
CA PHE A 35 11.14 -2.58 -4.39
C PHE A 35 12.09 -2.38 -5.58
N GLU A 36 13.41 -2.49 -5.36
CA GLU A 36 14.40 -2.47 -6.43
C GLU A 36 14.11 -3.55 -7.47
N ARG A 37 13.94 -4.81 -7.01
CA ARG A 37 13.58 -5.91 -7.91
C ARG A 37 12.22 -5.71 -8.59
N MET A 38 11.24 -5.14 -7.89
CA MET A 38 9.92 -4.88 -8.46
C MET A 38 10.01 -3.85 -9.61
N LEU A 39 10.71 -2.75 -9.39
CA LEU A 39 10.89 -1.72 -10.42
C LEU A 39 11.69 -2.24 -11.61
N ASP A 40 12.76 -2.98 -11.36
CA ASP A 40 13.61 -3.57 -12.39
C ASP A 40 12.85 -4.62 -13.22
N SER A 41 12.19 -5.58 -12.56
CA SER A 41 11.55 -6.71 -13.23
C SER A 41 10.29 -6.34 -14.00
N LEU A 42 9.55 -5.32 -13.56
CA LEU A 42 8.31 -4.88 -14.20
C LEU A 42 8.55 -3.79 -15.25
N GLY A 43 9.67 -3.06 -15.18
CA GLY A 43 10.05 -2.06 -16.17
C GLY A 43 8.92 -1.05 -16.43
N GLU A 44 8.51 -0.90 -17.69
CA GLU A 44 7.46 0.05 -18.09
C GLU A 44 6.06 -0.24 -17.51
N LYS A 45 5.87 -1.41 -16.91
CA LYS A 45 4.58 -1.83 -16.30
C LYS A 45 4.43 -1.38 -14.86
N VAL A 46 5.41 -0.69 -14.30
CA VAL A 46 5.39 -0.15 -12.94
C VAL A 46 5.84 1.29 -12.94
N ARG A 47 5.22 2.12 -12.11
CA ARG A 47 5.67 3.51 -11.87
C ARG A 47 5.72 3.78 -10.38
N LEU A 48 6.75 4.51 -9.97
CA LEU A 48 6.85 5.16 -8.67
C LEU A 48 6.50 6.64 -8.85
N TYR A 49 5.42 7.07 -8.22
CA TYR A 49 5.01 8.47 -8.17
C TYR A 49 5.43 9.07 -6.84
N MET A 50 6.02 10.26 -6.89
CA MET A 50 6.39 11.02 -5.69
C MET A 50 5.76 12.41 -5.73
N ALA A 51 5.21 12.83 -4.60
CA ALA A 51 4.73 14.20 -4.39
C ALA A 51 5.78 15.01 -3.66
N PHE A 52 6.11 16.17 -4.22
CA PHE A 52 7.03 17.14 -3.63
C PHE A 52 6.28 18.41 -3.24
N TYR A 53 6.51 18.88 -2.03
CA TYR A 53 6.02 20.15 -1.53
C TYR A 53 7.18 20.95 -0.97
N GLU A 54 7.39 22.18 -1.47
CA GLU A 54 8.54 23.02 -1.12
C GLU A 54 9.89 22.28 -1.26
N GLY A 55 10.01 21.44 -2.30
CA GLY A 55 11.20 20.64 -2.59
C GLY A 55 11.39 19.38 -1.75
N GLN A 56 10.50 19.12 -0.77
CA GLN A 56 10.56 17.94 0.09
C GLN A 56 9.63 16.82 -0.41
N PRO A 57 10.05 15.55 -0.41
CA PRO A 57 9.19 14.42 -0.70
C PRO A 57 8.22 14.20 0.47
N ILE A 58 6.91 14.35 0.22
CA ILE A 58 5.88 14.26 1.27
C ILE A 58 4.96 13.06 1.12
N SER A 59 4.90 12.47 -0.05
CA SER A 59 4.13 11.26 -0.32
C SER A 59 4.65 10.54 -1.54
N GLY A 60 4.39 9.24 -1.63
CA GLY A 60 4.74 8.41 -2.77
C GLY A 60 3.81 7.22 -2.93
N ALA A 61 3.71 6.71 -4.16
CA ALA A 61 2.92 5.53 -4.48
C ALA A 61 3.55 4.73 -5.59
N ILE A 62 3.45 3.39 -5.48
CA ILE A 62 3.79 2.48 -6.56
C ILE A 62 2.50 1.93 -7.15
N THR A 63 2.41 2.01 -8.47
CA THR A 63 1.31 1.46 -9.25
C THR A 63 1.83 0.55 -10.36
N THR A 64 1.08 -0.49 -10.67
CA THR A 64 1.37 -1.42 -11.76
C THR A 64 0.28 -1.37 -12.80
N ASN A 65 0.67 -1.61 -14.06
CA ASN A 65 -0.23 -1.61 -15.20
C ASN A 65 0.00 -2.89 -16.01
N PHE A 66 -0.97 -3.79 -15.99
CA PHE A 66 -0.87 -5.08 -16.68
C PHE A 66 -2.25 -5.63 -17.05
N GLY A 67 -2.37 -6.21 -18.23
CA GLY A 67 -3.60 -6.88 -18.66
C GLY A 67 -4.82 -5.97 -18.72
N GLY A 68 -4.65 -4.67 -19.06
CA GLY A 68 -5.74 -3.70 -19.11
C GLY A 68 -6.20 -3.18 -17.75
N LYS A 69 -5.45 -3.48 -16.69
CA LYS A 69 -5.74 -3.08 -15.31
C LYS A 69 -4.56 -2.31 -14.72
N THR A 70 -4.84 -1.18 -14.10
CA THR A 70 -3.89 -0.42 -13.28
C THR A 70 -4.20 -0.62 -11.82
N CYS A 71 -3.20 -1.00 -11.00
CA CYS A 71 -3.36 -1.30 -9.58
C CYS A 71 -2.54 -0.33 -8.72
N TYR A 72 -3.17 0.30 -7.72
CA TYR A 72 -2.50 1.03 -6.64
C TYR A 72 -1.95 0.04 -5.62
N VAL A 73 -0.64 -0.27 -5.68
CA VAL A 73 -0.06 -1.38 -4.90
C VAL A 73 0.53 -0.95 -3.57
N TYR A 74 1.25 0.17 -3.55
CA TYR A 74 1.86 0.73 -2.34
C TYR A 74 1.63 2.22 -2.28
N GLY A 75 1.38 2.72 -1.06
CA GLY A 75 1.28 4.14 -0.79
C GLY A 75 1.95 4.48 0.54
N ALA A 76 2.60 5.62 0.57
CA ALA A 76 3.29 6.15 1.72
C ALA A 76 3.11 7.67 1.81
N SER A 77 3.10 8.21 3.02
CA SER A 77 3.02 9.65 3.23
C SER A 77 3.64 10.03 4.56
N ASP A 78 4.16 11.25 4.62
CA ASP A 78 4.57 11.84 5.88
C ASP A 78 3.38 12.16 6.79
N ASN A 79 3.66 12.63 8.00
CA ASN A 79 2.64 13.04 8.96
C ASN A 79 2.44 14.56 8.98
N ALA A 80 3.45 15.33 8.54
CA ALA A 80 3.49 16.79 8.70
C ALA A 80 2.62 17.51 7.65
N HIS A 81 2.54 16.99 6.42
CA HIS A 81 1.91 17.66 5.29
C HIS A 81 0.59 17.01 4.84
N ARG A 82 -0.11 16.33 5.76
CA ARG A 82 -1.40 15.67 5.44
C ARG A 82 -2.48 16.66 5.01
N ASN A 83 -2.42 17.90 5.50
CA ASN A 83 -3.36 18.98 5.18
C ASN A 83 -3.31 19.41 3.71
N VAL A 84 -2.19 19.23 3.01
CA VAL A 84 -2.08 19.52 1.57
C VAL A 84 -2.60 18.38 0.68
N MET A 85 -3.04 17.28 1.29
CA MET A 85 -3.71 16.13 0.67
C MET A 85 -2.98 15.55 -0.57
N PRO A 86 -1.66 15.27 -0.50
CA PRO A 86 -0.85 14.86 -1.66
C PRO A 86 -1.36 13.57 -2.32
N ASN A 87 -1.94 12.65 -1.52
CA ASN A 87 -2.41 11.36 -2.00
C ASN A 87 -3.55 11.48 -3.03
N TYR A 88 -4.38 12.52 -2.95
CA TYR A 88 -5.43 12.73 -3.95
C TYR A 88 -4.85 13.06 -5.32
N LEU A 89 -3.83 13.91 -5.35
CA LEU A 89 -3.18 14.27 -6.61
C LEU A 89 -2.36 13.09 -7.18
N ILE A 90 -1.66 12.32 -6.35
CA ILE A 90 -0.96 11.10 -6.78
C ILE A 90 -1.96 10.10 -7.39
N GLN A 91 -3.09 9.85 -6.73
CA GLN A 91 -4.13 8.95 -7.27
C GLN A 91 -4.63 9.44 -8.64
N TRP A 92 -4.84 10.75 -8.77
CA TRP A 92 -5.28 11.33 -10.04
C TRP A 92 -4.26 11.09 -11.15
N GLU A 93 -2.97 11.29 -10.90
CA GLU A 93 -1.92 11.02 -11.89
C GLU A 93 -1.83 9.53 -12.27
N MET A 94 -2.03 8.63 -11.32
CA MET A 94 -2.10 7.18 -11.60
C MET A 94 -3.33 6.81 -12.43
N ILE A 95 -4.49 7.44 -12.16
CA ILE A 95 -5.72 7.26 -12.97
C ILE A 95 -5.51 7.80 -14.38
N ARG A 96 -4.86 8.96 -14.53
CA ARG A 96 -4.51 9.49 -15.85
C ARG A 96 -3.64 8.50 -16.65
N TRP A 97 -2.64 7.91 -16.01
CA TRP A 97 -1.82 6.89 -16.65
C TRP A 97 -2.65 5.66 -17.08
N ALA A 98 -3.61 5.22 -16.27
CA ALA A 98 -4.52 4.14 -16.64
C ALA A 98 -5.32 4.49 -17.92
N ILE A 99 -5.82 5.72 -18.02
CA ILE A 99 -6.56 6.21 -19.21
C ILE A 99 -5.63 6.28 -20.43
N GLU A 100 -4.45 6.87 -20.30
CA GLU A 100 -3.44 7.02 -21.36
C GLU A 100 -3.00 5.67 -21.94
N THR A 101 -2.98 4.63 -21.12
CA THR A 101 -2.62 3.26 -21.50
C THR A 101 -3.83 2.39 -21.84
N SER A 102 -5.02 2.99 -21.98
CA SER A 102 -6.27 2.30 -22.32
C SER A 102 -6.64 1.15 -21.37
N CYS A 103 -6.31 1.30 -20.08
CA CYS A 103 -6.78 0.38 -19.06
C CYS A 103 -8.29 0.58 -18.85
N TRP A 104 -9.02 -0.53 -18.76
CA TRP A 104 -10.45 -0.53 -18.52
C TRP A 104 -10.81 -0.58 -17.03
N VAL A 105 -9.84 -0.87 -16.15
CA VAL A 105 -9.99 -0.85 -14.69
C VAL A 105 -8.84 -0.12 -14.04
N TYR A 106 -9.17 0.75 -13.08
CA TYR A 106 -8.25 1.25 -12.05
C TYR A 106 -8.65 0.65 -10.71
N ASP A 107 -7.76 -0.13 -10.10
CA ASP A 107 -8.01 -0.84 -8.87
C ASP A 107 -7.30 -0.17 -7.68
N PHE A 108 -8.08 0.40 -6.77
CA PHE A 108 -7.59 0.98 -5.53
C PHE A 108 -7.11 -0.06 -4.51
N GLN A 109 -7.20 -1.35 -4.83
CA GLN A 109 -6.92 -2.47 -3.93
C GLN A 109 -7.86 -2.52 -2.70
N GLY A 110 -7.63 -3.49 -1.83
CA GLY A 110 -8.52 -3.80 -0.73
C GLY A 110 -8.81 -2.66 0.23
N VAL A 111 -9.98 -2.73 0.83
CA VAL A 111 -10.38 -1.97 2.01
C VAL A 111 -10.79 -2.96 3.11
N SER A 112 -10.91 -2.48 4.35
CA SER A 112 -11.49 -3.31 5.42
C SER A 112 -12.91 -3.71 5.06
N GLY A 113 -13.31 -4.94 5.36
CA GLY A 113 -14.71 -5.38 5.28
C GLY A 113 -15.63 -4.69 6.30
N ILE A 114 -15.06 -3.98 7.28
CA ILE A 114 -15.80 -3.21 8.29
C ILE A 114 -15.82 -1.75 7.84
N LEU A 115 -16.99 -1.28 7.42
CA LEU A 115 -17.18 0.07 6.86
C LEU A 115 -17.77 1.07 7.87
N GLU A 116 -17.70 0.77 9.16
CA GLU A 116 -18.17 1.65 10.23
C GLU A 116 -17.17 2.78 10.51
N GLU A 117 -17.68 3.99 10.77
CA GLU A 117 -16.84 5.17 11.04
C GLU A 117 -15.93 5.01 12.27
N SER A 118 -16.33 4.21 13.23
CA SER A 118 -15.56 3.90 14.43
C SER A 118 -14.36 2.99 14.17
N HIS A 119 -14.33 2.30 13.03
CA HIS A 119 -13.25 1.36 12.70
C HIS A 119 -11.97 2.11 12.31
N HIS A 120 -10.82 1.67 12.85
CA HIS A 120 -9.51 2.32 12.61
C HIS A 120 -9.11 2.43 11.13
N MET A 121 -9.59 1.51 10.26
CA MET A 121 -9.34 1.53 8.82
C MET A 121 -10.37 2.33 8.01
N TYR A 122 -11.39 2.92 8.66
CA TYR A 122 -12.42 3.68 7.95
C TYR A 122 -11.86 4.85 7.14
N GLY A 123 -10.80 5.49 7.63
CA GLY A 123 -10.15 6.59 6.92
C GLY A 123 -9.65 6.20 5.52
N LEU A 124 -9.12 4.98 5.37
CA LEU A 124 -8.69 4.46 4.07
C LEU A 124 -9.88 4.20 3.13
N TYR A 125 -10.96 3.64 3.64
CA TYR A 125 -12.19 3.45 2.88
C TYR A 125 -12.77 4.78 2.42
N ARG A 126 -12.91 5.76 3.33
CA ARG A 126 -13.40 7.11 3.02
C ARG A 126 -12.56 7.81 1.94
N PHE A 127 -11.22 7.67 2.02
CA PHE A 127 -10.31 8.19 1.01
C PHE A 127 -10.57 7.59 -0.37
N LYS A 128 -10.62 6.25 -0.49
CA LYS A 128 -10.85 5.55 -1.77
C LYS A 128 -12.25 5.83 -2.33
N ARG A 129 -13.28 5.84 -1.48
CA ARG A 129 -14.66 6.19 -1.85
C ARG A 129 -14.77 7.59 -2.44
N GLY A 130 -13.89 8.53 -2.04
CA GLY A 130 -13.85 9.90 -2.56
C GLY A 130 -13.62 9.99 -4.07
N PHE A 131 -13.13 8.92 -4.70
CA PHE A 131 -12.98 8.81 -6.16
C PHE A 131 -14.18 8.18 -6.85
N ASN A 132 -15.28 7.95 -6.15
CA ASN A 132 -16.54 7.39 -6.67
C ASN A 132 -16.36 6.01 -7.31
N GLY A 133 -15.42 5.20 -6.81
CA GLY A 133 -15.24 3.81 -7.23
C GLY A 133 -16.33 2.89 -6.70
N THR A 134 -16.52 1.74 -7.36
CA THR A 134 -17.39 0.65 -6.90
C THR A 134 -16.67 -0.19 -5.87
N LEU A 135 -17.37 -0.57 -4.80
CA LEU A 135 -16.88 -1.54 -3.83
C LEU A 135 -17.36 -2.94 -4.27
N ASP A 136 -16.41 -3.79 -4.61
CA ASP A 136 -16.69 -5.18 -4.95
C ASP A 136 -16.39 -6.08 -3.75
N GLU A 137 -17.40 -6.81 -3.30
CA GLU A 137 -17.25 -7.82 -2.27
C GLU A 137 -16.93 -9.17 -2.91
N LEU A 138 -15.71 -9.65 -2.64
CA LEU A 138 -15.27 -10.94 -3.15
C LEU A 138 -15.75 -12.07 -2.24
N ALA A 139 -15.85 -13.29 -2.82
CA ALA A 139 -16.31 -14.48 -2.08
C ALA A 139 -15.42 -14.90 -0.90
N GLY A 140 -14.25 -14.26 -0.73
CA GLY A 140 -13.29 -14.57 0.30
C GLY A 140 -12.23 -15.58 -0.13
N GLU A 141 -11.43 -16.02 0.84
CA GLU A 141 -10.40 -17.04 0.63
C GLU A 141 -10.94 -18.41 1.03
N PHE A 142 -10.59 -19.44 0.28
CA PHE A 142 -10.99 -20.82 0.54
C PHE A 142 -9.74 -21.70 0.58
N ASP A 143 -9.57 -22.42 1.69
CA ASP A 143 -8.49 -23.39 1.85
C ASP A 143 -8.97 -24.80 1.52
N TYR A 144 -8.27 -25.49 0.60
CA TYR A 144 -8.45 -26.91 0.40
C TYR A 144 -7.36 -27.70 1.13
N ILE A 145 -7.76 -28.34 2.23
CA ILE A 145 -6.82 -28.98 3.16
C ILE A 145 -6.55 -30.44 2.76
N TYR A 146 -5.39 -30.70 2.11
CA TYR A 146 -4.97 -32.08 1.77
C TYR A 146 -4.46 -32.88 2.95
N GLN A 147 -3.85 -32.25 3.94
CA GLN A 147 -3.22 -32.90 5.10
C GLN A 147 -3.61 -32.17 6.40
N PRO A 148 -4.73 -32.56 7.06
CA PRO A 148 -5.29 -31.83 8.19
C PRO A 148 -4.32 -31.64 9.36
N LEU A 149 -3.49 -32.65 9.67
CA LEU A 149 -2.49 -32.55 10.74
C LEU A 149 -1.42 -31.51 10.47
N LYS A 150 -0.91 -31.46 9.23
CA LYS A 150 0.10 -30.47 8.84
C LYS A 150 -0.51 -29.05 8.78
N ALA A 151 -1.72 -28.90 8.27
CA ALA A 151 -2.41 -27.63 8.27
C ALA A 151 -2.56 -27.08 9.70
N LYS A 152 -3.02 -27.90 10.65
CA LYS A 152 -3.12 -27.53 12.05
C LYS A 152 -1.78 -27.14 12.69
N MET A 153 -0.69 -27.81 12.33
CA MET A 153 0.66 -27.45 12.80
C MET A 153 1.09 -26.10 12.25
N VAL A 154 0.81 -25.81 10.97
CA VAL A 154 1.10 -24.52 10.34
C VAL A 154 0.31 -23.40 11.00
N ASP A 155 -1.00 -23.59 11.23
CA ASP A 155 -1.86 -22.62 11.92
C ASP A 155 -1.36 -22.29 13.32
N GLN A 156 -0.96 -23.31 14.07
CA GLN A 156 -0.36 -23.13 15.39
C GLN A 156 0.98 -22.37 15.33
N ALA A 157 1.83 -22.66 14.35
CA ALA A 157 3.10 -21.97 14.18
C ALA A 157 2.87 -20.48 13.80
N ILE A 158 1.89 -20.18 12.95
CA ILE A 158 1.49 -18.82 12.60
C ILE A 158 0.97 -18.06 13.83
N ALA A 159 0.10 -18.68 14.61
CA ALA A 159 -0.46 -18.09 15.83
C ALA A 159 0.63 -17.78 16.87
N LEU A 160 1.57 -18.71 17.11
CA LEU A 160 2.71 -18.52 18.00
C LEU A 160 3.63 -17.38 17.53
N ASN A 161 3.95 -17.33 16.23
CA ASN A 161 4.73 -16.24 15.66
C ASN A 161 4.03 -14.87 15.80
N GLY A 162 2.71 -14.83 15.61
CA GLY A 162 1.89 -13.64 15.83
C GLY A 162 1.97 -13.14 17.27
N ALA A 163 1.82 -14.06 18.23
CA ALA A 163 1.91 -13.74 19.66
C ALA A 163 3.30 -13.23 20.05
N MET A 164 4.38 -13.87 19.58
CA MET A 164 5.75 -13.42 19.84
C MET A 164 6.05 -12.03 19.26
N ARG A 165 5.56 -11.73 18.06
CA ARG A 165 5.69 -10.38 17.45
C ARG A 165 4.98 -9.32 18.27
N THR A 166 3.78 -9.62 18.78
CA THR A 166 3.01 -8.71 19.62
C THR A 166 3.72 -8.42 20.94
N VAL A 167 4.30 -9.42 21.58
CA VAL A 167 5.09 -9.27 22.81
C VAL A 167 6.35 -8.43 22.54
N LYS A 168 7.10 -8.72 21.46
CA LYS A 168 8.29 -7.97 21.09
C LYS A 168 7.98 -6.49 20.84
N ARG A 169 6.86 -6.18 20.16
CA ARG A 169 6.41 -4.80 19.92
C ARG A 169 6.06 -4.07 21.20
N LYS A 170 5.37 -4.73 22.13
CA LYS A 170 5.05 -4.15 23.45
C LYS A 170 6.29 -3.85 24.29
N LEU A 171 7.34 -4.66 24.19
CA LEU A 171 8.61 -4.43 24.90
C LEU A 171 9.41 -3.27 24.30
N GLN A 172 9.39 -3.09 22.97
CA GLN A 172 10.07 -1.98 22.28
C GLN A 172 9.42 -0.60 22.55
N HIS A 173 8.12 -0.56 22.85
CA HIS A 173 7.42 0.70 23.20
C HIS A 173 7.49 1.07 24.70
N LYS A 174 8.17 0.26 25.51
CA LYS A 174 8.36 0.53 26.95
C LYS A 174 9.74 1.12 27.30
N ASN A 175 10.64 1.20 26.32
CA ASN A 175 11.94 1.87 26.42
C ASN A 175 11.92 3.14 25.55
#